data_e3e0008a20e15ce8b3021a9cace5391f
#
_entry.id   e3e0008a20e15ce8b3021a9cace5391f
#
_cell.length_a   1.000
_cell.length_b   1.000
_cell.length_c   1.000
_cell.angle_alpha   90.00
_cell.angle_beta   90.00
_cell.angle_gamma   90.00
#
_symmetry.space_group_name_H-M   'P 1'
#
loop_
_entity.id
_entity.type
_entity.pdbx_description
1 polymer ?
#
loop_
_entity_poly.entity_id
_entity_poly.type
_entity_poly.pdbx_seq_one_letter_code
_entity_poly.pdbx_strand_id
1 'polypeptide(L)'
;MSEPGVVLVHGGHHDARCWDPTVEELARRAPGLRAVAVDLPGRGRRPGDLMSYSVEGCAEAIVEQADAAGLDEVVLVGHSASGMVLPAAAERLGAERVRRMVFVAASVPPEGGTILDTLGGPWRPVAARAARRPGPISPPPKIFAAATFCNGMSREQRRFALDRLVPETPLLSVLPVSRAGLPPEIPMTWVLTLRDRSLRPGAQRASMERLGGVDDVVEIDTCHDAMISEPARLAEILLARVGRQVGLG
;
A
#
# COMPACT_ATOMS: atom_id res chain seq x y z
N MET A 1 -15.63 21.84 8.14
CA MET A 1 -14.63 21.09 7.36
C MET A 1 -15.28 19.77 6.98
N SER A 2 -15.19 19.34 5.73
CA SER A 2 -15.67 18.02 5.31
C SER A 2 -14.84 16.93 5.99
N GLU A 3 -15.47 15.79 6.25
CA GLU A 3 -14.74 14.64 6.79
C GLU A 3 -13.73 14.13 5.74
N PRO A 4 -12.47 13.80 6.11
CA PRO A 4 -11.50 13.32 5.15
C PRO A 4 -11.93 11.98 4.53
N GLY A 5 -11.71 11.84 3.22
CA GLY A 5 -11.89 10.57 2.54
C GLY A 5 -10.71 9.64 2.75
N VAL A 6 -10.82 8.39 2.32
CA VAL A 6 -9.76 7.39 2.38
C VAL A 6 -9.30 7.04 0.98
N VAL A 7 -8.02 7.21 0.69
CA VAL A 7 -7.38 6.80 -0.57
C VAL A 7 -6.52 5.57 -0.32
N LEU A 8 -6.84 4.45 -0.97
CA LEU A 8 -6.24 3.14 -0.75
C LEU A 8 -5.35 2.76 -1.95
N VAL A 9 -4.05 2.64 -1.72
CA VAL A 9 -3.05 2.38 -2.76
C VAL A 9 -2.50 0.96 -2.62
N HIS A 10 -2.61 0.17 -3.68
CA HIS A 10 -2.18 -1.22 -3.71
C HIS A 10 -0.66 -1.39 -3.80
N GLY A 11 -0.17 -2.57 -3.42
CA GLY A 11 1.23 -3.00 -3.56
C GLY A 11 1.56 -3.67 -4.89
N GLY A 12 2.75 -4.26 -4.96
CA GLY A 12 3.20 -5.03 -6.12
C GLY A 12 2.32 -6.26 -6.40
N HIS A 13 2.18 -6.61 -7.67
CA HIS A 13 1.32 -7.70 -8.16
C HIS A 13 -0.17 -7.55 -7.83
N HIS A 14 -0.62 -6.39 -7.39
CA HIS A 14 -2.01 -6.07 -7.06
C HIS A 14 -2.55 -4.93 -7.93
N ASP A 15 -3.86 -4.77 -7.88
CA ASP A 15 -4.62 -3.60 -8.36
C ASP A 15 -5.65 -3.18 -7.29
N ALA A 16 -6.46 -2.17 -7.58
CA ALA A 16 -7.44 -1.63 -6.64
C ALA A 16 -8.36 -2.69 -6.01
N ARG A 17 -8.66 -3.77 -6.74
CA ARG A 17 -9.57 -4.84 -6.28
C ARG A 17 -9.07 -5.59 -5.05
N CYS A 18 -7.79 -5.51 -4.70
CA CYS A 18 -7.29 -6.13 -3.47
C CYS A 18 -7.88 -5.47 -2.21
N TRP A 19 -8.38 -4.25 -2.34
CA TRP A 19 -9.01 -3.49 -1.28
C TRP A 19 -10.51 -3.73 -1.11
N ASP A 20 -11.17 -4.46 -2.05
CA ASP A 20 -12.63 -4.66 -2.03
C ASP A 20 -13.16 -5.09 -0.64
N PRO A 21 -12.57 -6.09 0.07
CA PRO A 21 -13.08 -6.49 1.37
C PRO A 21 -12.98 -5.37 2.43
N THR A 22 -11.91 -4.57 2.39
CA THR A 22 -11.75 -3.44 3.32
C THR A 22 -12.71 -2.30 2.97
N VAL A 23 -12.93 -2.02 1.69
CA VAL A 23 -13.89 -1.00 1.23
C VAL A 23 -15.32 -1.38 1.63
N GLU A 24 -15.71 -2.65 1.49
CA GLU A 24 -17.00 -3.17 1.95
C GLU A 24 -17.17 -2.98 3.46
N GLU A 25 -16.15 -3.27 4.26
CA GLU A 25 -16.19 -3.07 5.71
C GLU A 25 -16.26 -1.58 6.09
N LEU A 26 -15.53 -0.70 5.40
CA LEU A 26 -15.62 0.74 5.60
C LEU A 26 -17.02 1.25 5.29
N ALA A 27 -17.61 0.86 4.16
CA ALA A 27 -18.96 1.24 3.77
C ALA A 27 -20.03 0.74 4.75
N ARG A 28 -19.88 -0.49 5.25
CA ARG A 28 -20.79 -1.09 6.23
C ARG A 28 -20.75 -0.37 7.58
N ARG A 29 -19.55 -0.01 8.06
CA ARG A 29 -19.34 0.59 9.39
C ARG A 29 -19.54 2.11 9.40
N ALA A 30 -19.30 2.76 8.28
CA ALA A 30 -19.37 4.21 8.13
C ALA A 30 -20.07 4.59 6.83
N PRO A 31 -21.41 4.37 6.72
CA PRO A 31 -22.17 4.82 5.56
C PRO A 31 -21.94 6.32 5.33
N GLY A 32 -21.55 6.68 4.09
CA GLY A 32 -21.23 8.07 3.73
C GLY A 32 -19.75 8.44 3.82
N LEU A 33 -18.87 7.61 4.42
CA LEU A 33 -17.43 7.77 4.26
C LEU A 33 -17.04 7.48 2.80
N ARG A 34 -16.36 8.43 2.17
CA ARG A 34 -15.82 8.23 0.84
C ARG A 34 -14.48 7.50 0.93
N ALA A 35 -14.42 6.28 0.38
CA ALA A 35 -13.19 5.50 0.26
C ALA A 35 -12.98 5.14 -1.22
N VAL A 36 -11.80 5.44 -1.75
CA VAL A 36 -11.42 5.11 -3.12
C VAL A 36 -10.18 4.24 -3.14
N ALA A 37 -10.30 3.04 -3.73
CA ALA A 37 -9.16 2.21 -4.08
C ALA A 37 -8.69 2.62 -5.48
N VAL A 38 -7.44 3.07 -5.56
CA VAL A 38 -6.85 3.61 -6.78
C VAL A 38 -6.06 2.56 -7.54
N ASP A 39 -6.13 2.62 -8.87
CA ASP A 39 -5.27 1.84 -9.75
C ASP A 39 -4.04 2.66 -10.17
N LEU A 40 -2.85 2.14 -9.91
CA LEU A 40 -1.61 2.73 -10.41
C LEU A 40 -1.48 2.49 -11.94
N PRO A 41 -0.65 3.26 -12.66
CA PRO A 41 -0.51 3.13 -14.12
C PRO A 41 -0.23 1.69 -14.57
N GLY A 42 -0.95 1.23 -15.58
CA GLY A 42 -0.89 -0.13 -16.11
C GLY A 42 -1.58 -1.20 -15.26
N ARG A 43 -2.40 -0.82 -14.27
CA ARG A 43 -3.15 -1.72 -13.37
C ARG A 43 -4.65 -1.51 -13.50
N GLY A 44 -5.39 -2.60 -13.27
CA GLY A 44 -6.85 -2.58 -13.12
C GLY A 44 -7.56 -1.82 -14.23
N ARG A 45 -8.26 -0.76 -13.86
CA ARG A 45 -9.04 0.12 -14.76
C ARG A 45 -8.23 1.27 -15.35
N ARG A 46 -6.95 1.42 -14.95
CA ARG A 46 -6.07 2.47 -15.46
C ARG A 46 -5.12 1.88 -16.51
N PRO A 47 -5.44 2.01 -17.83
CA PRO A 47 -4.58 1.51 -18.88
C PRO A 47 -3.23 2.26 -18.88
N GLY A 48 -2.18 1.59 -19.33
CA GLY A 48 -0.84 2.17 -19.41
C GLY A 48 0.19 1.09 -19.64
N ASP A 49 1.36 1.51 -20.11
CA ASP A 49 2.50 0.61 -20.24
C ASP A 49 3.21 0.46 -18.90
N LEU A 50 3.26 -0.76 -18.39
CA LEU A 50 3.99 -1.10 -17.17
C LEU A 50 5.48 -0.73 -17.25
N MET A 51 6.04 -0.64 -18.45
CA MET A 51 7.43 -0.25 -18.65
C MET A 51 7.65 1.27 -18.63
N SER A 52 6.58 2.06 -18.57
CA SER A 52 6.61 3.52 -18.35
C SER A 52 6.36 3.90 -16.87
N TYR A 53 6.42 2.92 -15.95
CA TYR A 53 6.20 3.14 -14.52
C TYR A 53 7.25 4.09 -13.94
N SER A 54 6.79 5.10 -13.19
CA SER A 54 7.63 6.01 -12.40
C SER A 54 6.95 6.36 -11.08
N VAL A 55 7.73 6.78 -10.10
CA VAL A 55 7.21 7.22 -8.79
C VAL A 55 6.30 8.44 -8.97
N GLU A 56 6.73 9.37 -9.81
CA GLU A 56 6.01 10.61 -10.14
C GLU A 56 4.68 10.33 -10.83
N GLY A 57 4.67 9.43 -11.83
CA GLY A 57 3.46 9.04 -12.54
C GLY A 57 2.47 8.28 -11.65
N CYS A 58 2.96 7.51 -10.67
CA CYS A 58 2.11 6.89 -9.67
C CYS A 58 1.52 7.93 -8.70
N ALA A 59 2.33 8.88 -8.24
CA ALA A 59 1.85 9.96 -7.38
C ALA A 59 0.78 10.80 -8.07
N GLU A 60 1.00 11.16 -9.35
CA GLU A 60 0.01 11.87 -10.16
C GLU A 60 -1.29 11.09 -10.31
N ALA A 61 -1.20 9.77 -10.61
CA ALA A 61 -2.36 8.91 -10.71
C ALA A 61 -3.18 8.82 -9.40
N ILE A 62 -2.51 8.86 -8.25
CA ILE A 62 -3.18 8.89 -6.94
C ILE A 62 -3.94 10.20 -6.76
N VAL A 63 -3.29 11.34 -7.06
CA VAL A 63 -3.92 12.68 -6.96
C VAL A 63 -5.13 12.79 -7.88
N GLU A 64 -4.98 12.44 -9.16
CA GLU A 64 -6.08 12.48 -10.13
C GLU A 64 -7.31 11.67 -9.71
N GLN A 65 -7.10 10.47 -9.13
CA GLN A 65 -8.21 9.62 -8.69
C GLN A 65 -8.85 10.14 -7.38
N ALA A 66 -8.07 10.77 -6.50
CA ALA A 66 -8.59 11.46 -5.33
C ALA A 66 -9.45 12.67 -5.74
N ASP A 67 -8.97 13.46 -6.71
CA ASP A 67 -9.68 14.61 -7.26
C ASP A 67 -10.98 14.18 -7.97
N ALA A 68 -10.90 13.15 -8.82
CA ALA A 68 -12.07 12.60 -9.50
C ALA A 68 -13.14 12.05 -8.53
N ALA A 69 -12.71 11.60 -7.35
CA ALA A 69 -13.60 11.20 -6.26
C ALA A 69 -14.10 12.38 -5.41
N GLY A 70 -13.69 13.62 -5.71
CA GLY A 70 -14.06 14.84 -4.97
C GLY A 70 -13.55 14.85 -3.53
N LEU A 71 -12.35 14.31 -3.28
CA LEU A 71 -11.76 14.23 -1.95
C LEU A 71 -10.86 15.46 -1.69
N ASP A 72 -11.39 16.45 -0.97
CA ASP A 72 -10.65 17.65 -0.59
C ASP A 72 -9.58 17.36 0.46
N GLU A 73 -9.91 16.52 1.44
CA GLU A 73 -9.00 16.04 2.48
C GLU A 73 -8.97 14.51 2.49
N VAL A 74 -7.79 13.93 2.73
CA VAL A 74 -7.60 12.48 2.63
C VAL A 74 -6.78 11.90 3.78
N VAL A 75 -7.12 10.67 4.15
CA VAL A 75 -6.19 9.72 4.79
C VAL A 75 -5.62 8.85 3.67
N LEU A 76 -4.32 8.98 3.44
CA LEU A 76 -3.62 8.30 2.36
C LEU A 76 -3.05 6.97 2.86
N VAL A 77 -3.55 5.86 2.35
CA VAL A 77 -3.23 4.50 2.83
C VAL A 77 -2.46 3.74 1.76
N GLY A 78 -1.32 3.15 2.10
CA GLY A 78 -0.55 2.36 1.16
C GLY A 78 -0.13 1.00 1.70
N HIS A 79 -0.24 -0.01 0.85
CA HIS A 79 0.14 -1.38 1.14
C HIS A 79 1.47 -1.76 0.46
N SER A 80 2.35 -2.44 1.20
CA SER A 80 3.55 -3.08 0.64
C SER A 80 4.43 -2.10 -0.17
N ALA A 81 4.69 -2.39 -1.44
CA ALA A 81 5.52 -1.57 -2.33
C ALA A 81 5.01 -0.14 -2.53
N SER A 82 3.72 0.16 -2.26
CA SER A 82 3.24 1.54 -2.34
C SER A 82 3.88 2.48 -1.31
N GLY A 83 4.57 1.93 -0.30
CA GLY A 83 5.39 2.75 0.61
C GLY A 83 6.46 3.58 -0.08
N MET A 84 6.84 3.25 -1.31
CA MET A 84 7.75 4.05 -2.13
C MET A 84 7.08 5.24 -2.85
N VAL A 85 5.77 5.17 -3.10
CA VAL A 85 5.04 6.21 -3.85
C VAL A 85 4.17 7.10 -2.96
N LEU A 86 3.79 6.64 -1.77
CA LEU A 86 3.00 7.42 -0.82
C LEU A 86 3.61 8.78 -0.47
N PRO A 87 4.92 8.88 -0.14
CA PRO A 87 5.54 10.16 0.16
C PRO A 87 5.44 11.17 -1.00
N ALA A 88 5.67 10.73 -2.24
CA ALA A 88 5.55 11.58 -3.41
C ALA A 88 4.10 12.02 -3.68
N ALA A 89 3.11 11.16 -3.41
CA ALA A 89 1.70 11.54 -3.49
C ALA A 89 1.32 12.55 -2.39
N ALA A 90 1.83 12.36 -1.17
CA ALA A 90 1.62 13.29 -0.06
C ALA A 90 2.25 14.67 -0.31
N GLU A 91 3.46 14.71 -0.90
CA GLU A 91 4.10 15.96 -1.33
C GLU A 91 3.24 16.73 -2.34
N ARG A 92 2.66 16.03 -3.35
CA ARG A 92 1.81 16.66 -4.37
C ARG A 92 0.46 17.14 -3.84
N LEU A 93 -0.12 16.43 -2.90
CA LEU A 93 -1.39 16.80 -2.25
C LEU A 93 -1.20 17.94 -1.24
N GLY A 94 -0.04 18.00 -0.59
CA GLY A 94 0.25 18.98 0.46
C GLY A 94 -0.33 18.59 1.82
N ALA A 95 0.22 19.20 2.88
CA ALA A 95 -0.19 18.96 4.26
C ALA A 95 -1.61 19.45 4.57
N GLU A 96 -2.12 20.40 3.81
CA GLU A 96 -3.48 20.91 3.93
C GLU A 96 -4.53 19.89 3.50
N ARG A 97 -4.17 18.97 2.58
CA ARG A 97 -5.07 17.92 2.09
C ARG A 97 -4.81 16.56 2.75
N VAL A 98 -3.57 16.23 3.08
CA VAL A 98 -3.22 14.93 3.69
C VAL A 98 -3.30 15.00 5.20
N ARG A 99 -4.39 14.51 5.76
CA ARG A 99 -4.61 14.48 7.21
C ARG A 99 -3.73 13.44 7.92
N ARG A 100 -3.39 12.36 7.21
CA ARG A 100 -2.52 11.29 7.72
C ARG A 100 -2.07 10.36 6.60
N MET A 101 -0.87 9.82 6.73
CA MET A 101 -0.46 8.65 5.97
C MET A 101 -0.57 7.38 6.83
N VAL A 102 -1.04 6.29 6.23
CA VAL A 102 -1.12 4.97 6.86
C VAL A 102 -0.37 3.95 6.01
N PHE A 103 0.66 3.39 6.57
CA PHE A 103 1.50 2.37 5.93
C PHE A 103 1.08 0.97 6.40
N VAL A 104 0.57 0.14 5.51
CA VAL A 104 0.11 -1.23 5.83
C VAL A 104 1.13 -2.23 5.28
N ALA A 105 1.84 -2.93 6.16
CA ALA A 105 2.90 -3.88 5.76
C ALA A 105 3.82 -3.31 4.66
N ALA A 106 4.16 -2.02 4.75
CA ALA A 106 4.76 -1.29 3.65
C ALA A 106 6.29 -1.49 3.58
N SER A 107 6.84 -1.30 2.38
CA SER A 107 8.27 -1.27 2.11
C SER A 107 8.69 0.14 1.76
N VAL A 108 9.53 0.73 2.60
CA VAL A 108 10.06 2.08 2.38
C VAL A 108 11.57 1.97 2.16
N PRO A 109 12.06 2.30 0.95
CA PRO A 109 13.49 2.33 0.66
C PRO A 109 14.22 3.44 1.46
N PRO A 110 15.55 3.35 1.62
CA PRO A 110 16.33 4.49 2.10
C PRO A 110 16.21 5.69 1.14
N GLU A 111 16.52 6.90 1.60
CA GLU A 111 16.53 8.08 0.73
C GLU A 111 17.50 7.89 -0.44
N GLY A 112 17.05 8.16 -1.66
CA GLY A 112 17.80 7.88 -2.90
C GLY A 112 17.94 6.39 -3.25
N GLY A 113 17.41 5.49 -2.42
CA GLY A 113 17.49 4.05 -2.60
C GLY A 113 16.27 3.45 -3.31
N THR A 114 16.26 2.13 -3.43
CA THR A 114 15.31 1.34 -4.21
C THR A 114 14.68 0.24 -3.34
N ILE A 115 13.62 -0.40 -3.83
CA ILE A 115 13.05 -1.60 -3.16
C ILE A 115 14.11 -2.70 -2.98
N LEU A 116 15.06 -2.85 -3.92
CA LEU A 116 16.15 -3.84 -3.76
C LEU A 116 16.98 -3.61 -2.50
N ASP A 117 17.09 -2.37 -2.03
CA ASP A 117 17.83 -2.01 -0.82
C ASP A 117 17.07 -2.33 0.47
N THR A 118 15.79 -2.68 0.35
CA THR A 118 14.97 -3.17 1.48
C THR A 118 15.01 -4.69 1.62
N LEU A 119 15.46 -5.40 0.58
CA LEU A 119 15.49 -6.86 0.53
C LEU A 119 16.77 -7.40 1.13
N GLY A 120 16.64 -8.38 2.02
CA GLY A 120 17.77 -9.12 2.61
C GLY A 120 17.96 -10.51 2.02
N GLY A 121 19.13 -11.11 2.32
CA GLY A 121 19.42 -12.51 2.02
C GLY A 121 19.30 -12.87 0.53
N PRO A 122 18.75 -14.05 0.21
CA PRO A 122 18.67 -14.55 -1.17
C PRO A 122 17.66 -13.81 -2.05
N TRP A 123 16.76 -13.00 -1.47
CA TRP A 123 15.73 -12.31 -2.24
C TRP A 123 16.26 -11.15 -3.07
N ARG A 124 17.29 -10.46 -2.57
CA ARG A 124 17.90 -9.34 -3.30
C ARG A 124 18.46 -9.75 -4.67
N PRO A 125 19.31 -10.77 -4.81
CA PRO A 125 19.80 -11.20 -6.13
C PRO A 125 18.69 -11.76 -7.03
N VAL A 126 17.67 -12.39 -6.47
CA VAL A 126 16.52 -12.88 -7.25
C VAL A 126 15.74 -11.71 -7.84
N ALA A 127 15.39 -10.72 -7.03
CA ALA A 127 14.70 -9.52 -7.49
C ALA A 127 15.55 -8.68 -8.45
N ALA A 128 16.86 -8.54 -8.19
CA ALA A 128 17.78 -7.84 -9.10
C ALA A 128 17.89 -8.52 -10.47
N ARG A 129 17.83 -9.86 -10.52
CA ARG A 129 17.77 -10.61 -11.79
C ARG A 129 16.44 -10.40 -12.49
N ALA A 130 15.33 -10.42 -11.75
CA ALA A 130 13.99 -10.16 -12.30
C ALA A 130 13.90 -8.74 -12.88
N ALA A 131 14.46 -7.76 -12.21
CA ALA A 131 14.49 -6.35 -12.64
C ALA A 131 15.24 -6.11 -13.97
N ARG A 132 16.12 -7.04 -14.37
CA ARG A 132 16.86 -6.97 -15.65
C ARG A 132 16.11 -7.60 -16.83
N ARG A 133 14.93 -8.17 -16.59
CA ARG A 133 14.14 -8.79 -17.66
C ARG A 133 13.48 -7.72 -18.53
N PRO A 134 13.45 -7.91 -19.85
CA PRO A 134 12.62 -7.07 -20.70
C PRO A 134 11.13 -7.41 -20.49
N GLY A 135 10.31 -6.38 -20.29
CA GLY A 135 8.87 -6.50 -20.15
C GLY A 135 8.37 -6.90 -18.76
N PRO A 136 7.04 -6.93 -18.58
CA PRO A 136 6.39 -7.19 -17.31
C PRO A 136 6.75 -8.56 -16.70
N ILE A 137 6.78 -8.61 -15.38
CA ILE A 137 7.00 -9.82 -14.59
C ILE A 137 5.65 -10.46 -14.30
N SER A 138 5.47 -11.73 -14.67
CA SER A 138 4.27 -12.50 -14.30
C SER A 138 4.13 -12.60 -12.78
N PRO A 139 2.88 -12.73 -12.27
CA PRO A 139 2.66 -13.02 -10.86
C PRO A 139 3.47 -14.25 -10.41
N PRO A 140 3.88 -14.31 -9.15
CA PRO A 140 4.56 -15.49 -8.62
C PRO A 140 3.64 -16.72 -8.71
N PRO A 141 4.20 -17.94 -8.81
CA PRO A 141 3.40 -19.16 -8.79
C PRO A 141 2.45 -19.18 -7.59
N LYS A 142 1.18 -19.59 -7.80
CA LYS A 142 0.13 -19.51 -6.77
C LYS A 142 0.53 -20.19 -5.45
N ILE A 143 1.29 -21.28 -5.48
CA ILE A 143 1.77 -21.95 -4.27
C ILE A 143 2.74 -21.06 -3.47
N PHE A 144 3.59 -20.33 -4.15
CA PHE A 144 4.54 -19.41 -3.53
C PHE A 144 3.81 -18.16 -2.99
N ALA A 145 2.94 -17.56 -3.80
CA ALA A 145 2.11 -16.42 -3.36
C ALA A 145 1.25 -16.78 -2.14
N ALA A 146 0.63 -17.97 -2.14
CA ALA A 146 -0.13 -18.47 -1.00
C ALA A 146 0.70 -18.58 0.29
N ALA A 147 1.95 -19.04 0.16
CA ALA A 147 2.83 -19.21 1.30
C ALA A 147 3.37 -17.89 1.86
N THR A 148 3.53 -16.86 1.01
CA THR A 148 4.15 -15.58 1.38
C THR A 148 3.15 -14.48 1.69
N PHE A 149 2.08 -14.34 0.89
CA PHE A 149 1.11 -13.26 1.01
C PHE A 149 -0.12 -13.67 1.84
N CYS A 150 -0.54 -14.96 1.71
CA CYS A 150 -1.84 -15.43 2.18
C CYS A 150 -1.76 -16.45 3.33
N ASN A 151 -0.63 -16.52 4.04
CA ASN A 151 -0.49 -17.49 5.14
C ASN A 151 -1.47 -17.17 6.28
N GLY A 152 -2.24 -18.19 6.69
CA GLY A 152 -3.27 -18.03 7.72
C GLY A 152 -4.66 -17.63 7.20
N MET A 153 -4.79 -17.25 5.93
CA MET A 153 -6.07 -16.96 5.31
C MET A 153 -6.98 -18.20 5.21
N SER A 154 -8.30 -17.98 5.27
CA SER A 154 -9.28 -18.97 4.91
C SER A 154 -9.13 -19.40 3.44
N ARG A 155 -9.78 -20.50 3.05
CA ARG A 155 -9.76 -20.98 1.65
C ARG A 155 -10.35 -19.95 0.69
N GLU A 156 -11.40 -19.25 1.11
CA GLU A 156 -12.08 -18.23 0.32
C GLU A 156 -11.22 -16.99 0.14
N GLN A 157 -10.69 -16.42 1.22
CA GLN A 157 -9.78 -15.28 1.19
C GLN A 157 -8.55 -15.56 0.32
N ARG A 158 -7.95 -16.75 0.47
CA ARG A 158 -6.80 -17.15 -0.33
C ARG A 158 -7.14 -17.24 -1.82
N ARG A 159 -8.31 -17.79 -2.16
CA ARG A 159 -8.78 -17.83 -3.56
C ARG A 159 -8.98 -16.43 -4.09
N PHE A 160 -9.65 -15.55 -3.32
CA PHE A 160 -9.86 -14.16 -3.67
C PHE A 160 -8.53 -13.45 -3.98
N ALA A 161 -7.52 -13.56 -3.11
CA ALA A 161 -6.21 -12.95 -3.29
C ALA A 161 -5.47 -13.49 -4.53
N LEU A 162 -5.37 -14.82 -4.66
CA LEU A 162 -4.59 -15.46 -5.71
C LEU A 162 -5.17 -15.31 -7.12
N ASP A 163 -6.49 -15.20 -7.25
CA ASP A 163 -7.16 -15.03 -8.55
C ASP A 163 -7.11 -13.58 -9.06
N ARG A 164 -6.66 -12.64 -8.23
CA ARG A 164 -6.55 -11.20 -8.56
C ARG A 164 -5.11 -10.70 -8.73
N LEU A 165 -4.12 -11.57 -8.59
CA LEU A 165 -2.74 -11.19 -8.87
C LEU A 165 -2.55 -10.79 -10.33
N VAL A 166 -1.87 -9.66 -10.55
CA VAL A 166 -1.61 -9.08 -11.86
C VAL A 166 -0.12 -9.03 -12.18
N PRO A 167 0.27 -8.90 -13.45
CA PRO A 167 1.67 -8.66 -13.82
C PRO A 167 2.23 -7.40 -13.16
N GLU A 168 3.54 -7.41 -12.90
CA GLU A 168 4.26 -6.30 -12.28
C GLU A 168 5.35 -5.75 -13.21
N THR A 169 5.69 -4.48 -13.03
CA THR A 169 6.86 -3.90 -13.70
C THR A 169 8.16 -4.27 -12.99
N PRO A 170 9.21 -4.63 -13.72
CA PRO A 170 10.55 -4.78 -13.12
C PRO A 170 11.08 -3.46 -12.54
N LEU A 171 10.60 -2.31 -13.03
CA LEU A 171 11.02 -0.98 -12.58
C LEU A 171 10.68 -0.73 -11.12
N LEU A 172 9.59 -1.32 -10.58
CA LEU A 172 9.23 -1.23 -9.18
C LEU A 172 10.41 -1.51 -8.23
N SER A 173 11.29 -2.43 -8.61
CA SER A 173 12.40 -2.85 -7.76
C SER A 173 13.64 -1.94 -7.82
N VAL A 174 13.78 -1.15 -8.87
CA VAL A 174 15.04 -0.42 -9.20
C VAL A 174 14.89 1.09 -9.29
N LEU A 175 13.69 1.62 -9.25
CA LEU A 175 13.49 3.07 -9.23
C LEU A 175 13.90 3.64 -7.86
N PRO A 176 14.75 4.68 -7.84
CA PRO A 176 15.08 5.37 -6.62
C PRO A 176 13.89 6.21 -6.13
N VAL A 177 13.80 6.42 -4.82
CA VAL A 177 12.77 7.25 -4.21
C VAL A 177 13.40 8.46 -3.52
N SER A 178 12.68 9.58 -3.51
CA SER A 178 13.01 10.72 -2.67
C SER A 178 11.81 11.10 -1.79
N ARG A 179 12.12 11.58 -0.60
CA ARG A 179 11.16 12.12 0.36
C ARG A 179 11.50 13.56 0.74
N ALA A 180 12.41 14.18 -0.03
CA ALA A 180 12.89 15.52 0.28
C ALA A 180 11.78 16.59 0.35
N GLY A 181 10.70 16.39 -0.42
CA GLY A 181 9.53 17.28 -0.43
C GLY A 181 8.36 16.82 0.45
N LEU A 182 8.53 15.72 1.22
CA LEU A 182 7.47 15.26 2.12
C LEU A 182 7.28 16.25 3.27
N PRO A 183 6.07 16.83 3.45
CA PRO A 183 5.79 17.73 4.55
C PRO A 183 5.96 17.02 5.91
N PRO A 184 6.82 17.50 6.79
CA PRO A 184 7.15 16.82 8.05
C PRO A 184 6.01 16.83 9.07
N GLU A 185 5.01 17.70 8.89
CA GLU A 185 3.85 17.82 9.76
C GLU A 185 2.76 16.77 9.49
N ILE A 186 2.82 16.01 8.39
CA ILE A 186 1.83 14.97 8.07
C ILE A 186 2.03 13.78 9.03
N PRO A 187 1.04 13.48 9.90
CA PRO A 187 1.16 12.39 10.82
C PRO A 187 1.19 11.03 10.10
N MET A 188 1.94 10.08 10.64
CA MET A 188 2.12 8.75 10.07
C MET A 188 1.68 7.65 11.03
N THR A 189 0.90 6.70 10.55
CA THR A 189 0.57 5.46 11.25
C THR A 189 1.16 4.27 10.51
N TRP A 190 1.70 3.32 11.25
CA TRP A 190 2.11 2.03 10.67
C TRP A 190 1.21 0.90 11.17
N VAL A 191 0.67 0.12 10.25
CA VAL A 191 -0.02 -1.14 10.52
C VAL A 191 0.99 -2.27 10.30
N LEU A 192 1.48 -2.81 11.40
CA LEU A 192 2.50 -3.85 11.44
C LEU A 192 1.84 -5.24 11.43
N THR A 193 2.11 -6.01 10.40
CA THR A 193 1.61 -7.38 10.23
C THR A 193 2.58 -8.39 10.83
N LEU A 194 2.18 -9.06 11.93
CA LEU A 194 3.09 -9.86 12.75
C LEU A 194 3.47 -11.21 12.13
N ARG A 195 2.59 -11.79 11.28
CA ARG A 195 2.83 -13.07 10.59
C ARG A 195 3.24 -12.91 9.14
N ASP A 196 3.65 -11.71 8.75
CA ASP A 196 4.06 -11.41 7.38
C ASP A 196 5.31 -12.23 6.98
N ARG A 197 5.20 -12.98 5.88
CA ARG A 197 6.29 -13.78 5.31
C ARG A 197 6.91 -13.15 4.07
N SER A 198 6.25 -12.15 3.49
CA SER A 198 6.77 -11.35 2.39
C SER A 198 7.69 -10.24 2.92
N LEU A 199 7.19 -9.41 3.82
CA LEU A 199 7.92 -8.34 4.47
C LEU A 199 7.88 -8.54 5.99
N ARG A 200 8.80 -9.35 6.51
CA ARG A 200 8.83 -9.73 7.93
C ARG A 200 8.82 -8.51 8.85
N PRO A 201 8.28 -8.63 10.09
CA PRO A 201 8.16 -7.51 11.02
C PRO A 201 9.44 -6.69 11.22
N GLY A 202 10.61 -7.34 11.22
CA GLY A 202 11.91 -6.64 11.30
C GLY A 202 12.20 -5.74 10.09
N ALA A 203 11.81 -6.16 8.89
CA ALA A 203 11.97 -5.35 7.69
C ALA A 203 10.97 -4.19 7.65
N GLN A 204 9.76 -4.39 8.18
CA GLN A 204 8.78 -3.32 8.36
C GLN A 204 9.29 -2.28 9.37
N ARG A 205 9.85 -2.71 10.50
CA ARG A 205 10.45 -1.78 11.49
C ARG A 205 11.62 -0.98 10.90
N ALA A 206 12.48 -1.62 10.10
CA ALA A 206 13.53 -0.91 9.38
C ALA A 206 12.97 0.11 8.37
N SER A 207 11.80 -0.13 7.78
CA SER A 207 11.11 0.85 6.92
C SER A 207 10.59 2.06 7.72
N MET A 208 10.08 1.84 8.94
CA MET A 208 9.69 2.94 9.85
C MET A 208 10.90 3.83 10.20
N GLU A 209 12.05 3.21 10.52
CA GLU A 209 13.29 3.93 10.83
C GLU A 209 13.76 4.79 9.63
N ARG A 210 13.62 4.28 8.41
CA ARG A 210 13.96 5.02 7.17
C ARG A 210 13.05 6.22 6.90
N LEU A 211 11.82 6.21 7.44
CA LEU A 211 10.93 7.37 7.42
C LEU A 211 11.31 8.44 8.47
N GLY A 212 12.27 8.16 9.35
CA GLY A 212 12.55 9.00 10.50
C GLY A 212 11.69 8.72 11.71
N GLY A 213 10.93 7.61 11.69
CA GLY A 213 9.93 7.21 12.66
C GLY A 213 8.51 7.39 12.15
N VAL A 214 7.55 6.96 12.96
CA VAL A 214 6.11 7.14 12.75
C VAL A 214 5.46 7.50 14.08
N ASP A 215 4.35 8.24 14.05
CA ASP A 215 3.69 8.70 15.28
C ASP A 215 2.96 7.57 16.02
N ASP A 216 2.54 6.54 15.28
CA ASP A 216 1.70 5.49 15.83
C ASP A 216 1.93 4.15 15.12
N VAL A 217 2.00 3.08 15.88
CA VAL A 217 2.14 1.71 15.37
C VAL A 217 1.00 0.85 15.90
N VAL A 218 0.24 0.26 14.98
CA VAL A 218 -0.83 -0.70 15.31
C VAL A 218 -0.43 -2.08 14.82
N GLU A 219 -0.35 -3.03 15.72
CA GLU A 219 -0.01 -4.41 15.39
C GLU A 219 -1.26 -5.22 15.04
N ILE A 220 -1.19 -6.02 13.97
CA ILE A 220 -2.21 -7.00 13.60
C ILE A 220 -1.55 -8.36 13.45
N ASP A 221 -2.07 -9.38 14.14
CA ASP A 221 -1.59 -10.76 14.03
C ASP A 221 -2.08 -11.43 12.74
N THR A 222 -1.56 -10.96 11.61
CA THR A 222 -1.96 -11.42 10.27
C THR A 222 -0.80 -11.51 9.30
N CYS A 223 -1.10 -12.00 8.09
CA CYS A 223 -0.17 -12.12 6.96
C CYS A 223 0.02 -10.78 6.23
N HIS A 224 0.72 -10.83 5.08
CA HIS A 224 1.06 -9.66 4.27
C HIS A 224 -0.16 -8.87 3.78
N ASP A 225 -1.15 -9.56 3.21
CA ASP A 225 -2.34 -8.96 2.63
C ASP A 225 -3.42 -8.72 3.70
N ALA A 226 -3.14 -7.83 4.67
CA ALA A 226 -4.03 -7.50 5.77
C ALA A 226 -5.41 -6.99 5.31
N MET A 227 -5.48 -6.31 4.17
CA MET A 227 -6.72 -5.79 3.57
C MET A 227 -7.69 -6.90 3.13
N ILE A 228 -7.19 -8.14 2.98
CA ILE A 228 -7.99 -9.32 2.62
C ILE A 228 -8.17 -10.24 3.82
N SER A 229 -7.11 -10.44 4.62
CA SER A 229 -7.14 -11.37 5.75
C SER A 229 -7.89 -10.84 6.97
N GLU A 230 -7.78 -9.54 7.25
CA GLU A 230 -8.35 -8.87 8.42
C GLU A 230 -9.05 -7.54 8.02
N PRO A 231 -9.96 -7.57 7.02
CA PRO A 231 -10.56 -6.35 6.49
C PRO A 231 -11.36 -5.57 7.53
N ALA A 232 -12.05 -6.27 8.43
CA ALA A 232 -12.82 -5.65 9.51
C ALA A 232 -11.91 -4.89 10.50
N ARG A 233 -10.81 -5.53 10.90
CA ARG A 233 -9.84 -4.91 11.81
C ARG A 233 -9.11 -3.74 11.15
N LEU A 234 -8.75 -3.87 9.88
CA LEU A 234 -8.13 -2.79 9.13
C LEU A 234 -9.09 -1.60 8.95
N ALA A 235 -10.36 -1.86 8.63
CA ALA A 235 -11.38 -0.82 8.55
C ALA A 235 -11.54 -0.06 9.89
N GLU A 236 -11.53 -0.73 11.03
CA GLU A 236 -11.56 -0.09 12.37
C GLU A 236 -10.37 0.86 12.56
N ILE A 237 -9.18 0.41 12.21
CA ILE A 237 -7.97 1.23 12.30
C ILE A 237 -8.09 2.47 11.42
N LEU A 238 -8.53 2.31 10.17
CA LEU A 238 -8.69 3.42 9.24
C LEU A 238 -9.77 4.41 9.70
N LEU A 239 -10.91 3.93 10.20
CA LEU A 239 -11.96 4.78 10.75
C LEU A 239 -11.47 5.64 11.92
N ALA A 240 -10.69 5.06 12.82
CA ALA A 240 -10.07 5.82 13.91
C ALA A 240 -9.11 6.92 13.41
N ARG A 241 -8.53 6.76 12.20
CA ARG A 241 -7.59 7.74 11.60
C ARG A 241 -8.29 8.82 10.78
N VAL A 242 -9.54 8.61 10.37
CA VAL A 242 -10.40 9.68 9.82
C VAL A 242 -11.15 10.46 10.92
N GLY A 243 -10.95 10.13 12.19
CA GLY A 243 -11.58 10.81 13.34
C GLY A 243 -12.96 10.28 13.72
N ARG A 244 -13.36 9.10 13.21
CA ARG A 244 -14.61 8.44 13.62
C ARG A 244 -14.37 7.54 14.83
N GLN A 245 -15.23 7.68 15.85
CA GLN A 245 -15.31 6.68 16.91
C GLN A 245 -15.93 5.40 16.34
N VAL A 246 -15.22 4.28 16.47
CA VAL A 246 -15.76 2.97 16.18
C VAL A 246 -16.66 2.60 17.35
N GLY A 247 -17.98 2.64 17.16
CA GLY A 247 -18.90 2.09 18.14
C GLY A 247 -18.57 0.59 18.33
N LEU A 248 -18.24 0.22 19.56
CA LEU A 248 -18.15 -1.17 19.96
C LEU A 248 -19.56 -1.76 19.88
N GLY A 249 -19.90 -2.41 18.77
CA GLY A 249 -21.10 -3.23 18.63
C GLY A 249 -20.81 -4.67 19.02
#